data_af86ad026164ce427dcd9e0fe6e7e3ee
#
_entry.id   af86ad026164ce427dcd9e0fe6e7e3ee
#
_cell.length_a   1.000
_cell.length_b   1.000
_cell.length_c   1.000
_cell.angle_alpha   90.00
_cell.angle_beta   90.00
_cell.angle_gamma   90.00
#
_symmetry.space_group_name_H-M   'P 1'
#
loop_
_entity.id
_entity.type
_entity.pdbx_description
1 polymer ?
#
loop_
_entity_poly.entity_id
_entity_poly.type
_entity_poly.pdbx_seq_one_letter_code
_entity_poly.pdbx_strand_id
1 'polypeptide(L)'
;KGLEKAQLALANCLWNGVGIACTPASAAHWYQKAAQQGNAEAQNKFGDCLTKGIGVPQNTEEAEKYYNLSAQQGNTEAEYHYAACRFQKGDYAQAWLYYQRSADKGYTLAQYELGLGYEKEKFGEEKAELAFQSMRKAALDGYAPAQLKLGEYFENGAGIVKNPVQAAKWYREAANQGLAEAQYRLGKCCKTGSSFGIVQSDEEAACWYDKAAEQGHTKAQNNLGVCYMVGSGVKKDTEMAEKWLKKAAKAGLVEAQLNYAQCCEILGDTEKAVHWYQEAAKQGDFKARVRLAECYNSGIGVEKNPEQAAYWCEEAEKNKADAAEDKIKTLAEVQRETAQCYMD
;
A
#
# COMPACT_ATOMS: atom_id res chain seq x y z
N LYS A 1 11.82 -45.93 -12.26
CA LYS A 1 12.52 -44.81 -11.57
C LYS A 1 13.22 -43.81 -12.52
N GLY A 2 12.79 -43.54 -13.70
CA GLY A 2 13.38 -42.55 -14.61
C GLY A 2 12.33 -41.88 -15.48
N LEU A 3 11.14 -42.49 -15.57
CA LEU A 3 10.07 -41.98 -16.42
C LEU A 3 9.45 -40.70 -15.86
N GLU A 4 9.26 -40.61 -14.54
CA GLU A 4 8.73 -39.39 -13.88
C GLU A 4 9.64 -38.17 -14.04
N LYS A 5 10.97 -38.39 -14.01
CA LYS A 5 11.96 -37.31 -14.23
C LYS A 5 11.98 -36.86 -15.69
N ALA A 6 11.88 -37.78 -16.64
CA ALA A 6 11.81 -37.45 -18.07
C ALA A 6 10.50 -36.68 -18.38
N GLN A 7 9.38 -37.09 -17.79
CA GLN A 7 8.09 -36.38 -17.91
C GLN A 7 8.15 -34.99 -17.32
N LEU A 8 8.75 -34.83 -16.14
CA LEU A 8 8.97 -33.52 -15.54
C LEU A 8 9.84 -32.63 -16.43
N ALA A 9 10.96 -33.17 -16.95
CA ALA A 9 11.84 -32.41 -17.85
C ALA A 9 11.10 -31.96 -19.12
N LEU A 10 10.30 -32.83 -19.73
CA LEU A 10 9.48 -32.47 -20.87
C LEU A 10 8.43 -31.41 -20.52
N ALA A 11 7.77 -31.55 -19.37
CA ALA A 11 6.82 -30.56 -18.89
C ALA A 11 7.48 -29.18 -18.71
N ASN A 12 8.69 -29.15 -18.13
CA ASN A 12 9.45 -27.91 -17.97
C ASN A 12 9.86 -27.29 -19.32
N CYS A 13 10.25 -28.08 -20.30
CA CYS A 13 10.53 -27.60 -21.66
C CYS A 13 9.29 -27.01 -22.33
N LEU A 14 8.15 -27.68 -22.23
CA LEU A 14 6.85 -27.20 -22.75
C LEU A 14 6.34 -25.97 -22.06
N TRP A 15 6.59 -25.85 -20.75
CA TRP A 15 6.21 -24.69 -19.97
C TRP A 15 7.03 -23.44 -20.32
N ASN A 16 8.36 -23.61 -20.46
CA ASN A 16 9.29 -22.52 -20.71
C ASN A 16 9.54 -22.22 -22.19
N GLY A 17 9.06 -23.08 -23.08
CA GLY A 17 9.30 -22.96 -24.52
C GLY A 17 10.76 -23.27 -24.92
N VAL A 18 11.48 -24.13 -24.17
CA VAL A 18 12.88 -24.46 -24.43
C VAL A 18 12.96 -25.61 -25.44
N GLY A 19 13.42 -25.30 -26.65
CA GLY A 19 13.56 -26.28 -27.74
C GLY A 19 12.25 -26.74 -28.36
N ILE A 20 11.10 -26.28 -27.86
CA ILE A 20 9.75 -26.61 -28.31
C ILE A 20 8.81 -25.44 -28.05
N ALA A 21 7.74 -25.31 -28.83
CA ALA A 21 6.75 -24.26 -28.59
C ALA A 21 6.13 -24.35 -27.17
N CYS A 22 5.99 -23.20 -26.48
CA CYS A 22 5.33 -23.14 -25.19
C CYS A 22 3.85 -23.57 -25.34
N THR A 23 3.47 -24.63 -24.65
CA THR A 23 2.11 -25.19 -24.65
C THR A 23 1.67 -25.54 -23.22
N PRO A 24 1.08 -24.59 -22.51
CA PRO A 24 0.73 -24.78 -21.09
C PRO A 24 -0.17 -25.99 -20.82
N ALA A 25 -1.10 -26.28 -21.72
CA ALA A 25 -1.96 -27.46 -21.59
C ALA A 25 -1.17 -28.77 -21.68
N SER A 26 -0.22 -28.88 -22.62
CA SER A 26 0.65 -30.04 -22.72
C SER A 26 1.61 -30.15 -21.53
N ALA A 27 2.13 -29.02 -21.06
CA ALA A 27 2.96 -28.96 -19.85
C ALA A 27 2.19 -29.47 -18.61
N ALA A 28 0.97 -28.97 -18.38
CA ALA A 28 0.12 -29.40 -17.27
C ALA A 28 -0.18 -30.91 -17.33
N HIS A 29 -0.45 -31.45 -18.52
CA HIS A 29 -0.66 -32.89 -18.72
C HIS A 29 0.58 -33.72 -18.30
N TRP A 30 1.78 -33.28 -18.69
CA TRP A 30 3.00 -33.99 -18.32
C TRP A 30 3.37 -33.79 -16.84
N TYR A 31 3.12 -32.61 -16.24
CA TYR A 31 3.21 -32.44 -14.80
C TYR A 31 2.27 -33.42 -14.08
N GLN A 32 1.02 -33.53 -14.52
CA GLN A 32 0.06 -34.47 -13.94
C GLN A 32 0.57 -35.92 -13.96
N LYS A 33 1.09 -36.39 -15.13
CA LYS A 33 1.63 -37.73 -15.26
C LYS A 33 2.80 -38.00 -14.33
N ALA A 34 3.73 -37.05 -14.21
CA ALA A 34 4.88 -37.18 -13.32
C ALA A 34 4.42 -37.09 -11.83
N ALA A 35 3.45 -36.24 -11.53
CA ALA A 35 2.88 -36.08 -10.18
C ALA A 35 2.18 -37.37 -9.70
N GLN A 36 1.43 -38.02 -10.57
CA GLN A 36 0.78 -39.33 -10.30
C GLN A 36 1.78 -40.45 -10.01
N GLN A 37 2.99 -40.34 -10.55
CA GLN A 37 4.09 -41.28 -10.27
C GLN A 37 4.89 -40.91 -9.01
N GLY A 38 4.43 -39.86 -8.26
CA GLY A 38 4.99 -39.50 -6.99
C GLY A 38 6.12 -38.44 -7.03
N ASN A 39 6.42 -37.86 -8.19
CA ASN A 39 7.46 -36.85 -8.29
C ASN A 39 7.04 -35.56 -7.55
N ALA A 40 7.78 -35.17 -6.50
CA ALA A 40 7.42 -34.05 -5.63
C ALA A 40 7.40 -32.70 -6.38
N GLU A 41 8.39 -32.44 -7.24
CA GLU A 41 8.43 -31.19 -8.00
C GLU A 41 7.25 -31.10 -8.99
N ALA A 42 6.94 -32.21 -9.66
CA ALA A 42 5.78 -32.26 -10.56
C ALA A 42 4.46 -32.09 -9.82
N GLN A 43 4.32 -32.65 -8.61
CA GLN A 43 3.16 -32.45 -7.75
C GLN A 43 2.99 -30.96 -7.40
N ASN A 44 4.06 -30.26 -7.02
CA ASN A 44 4.01 -28.84 -6.77
C ASN A 44 3.59 -28.04 -8.02
N LYS A 45 4.25 -28.27 -9.16
CA LYS A 45 3.95 -27.58 -10.43
C LYS A 45 2.55 -27.88 -10.97
N PHE A 46 2.05 -29.10 -10.78
CA PHE A 46 0.67 -29.44 -11.16
C PHE A 46 -0.34 -28.75 -10.24
N GLY A 47 -0.03 -28.64 -8.92
CA GLY A 47 -0.78 -27.81 -7.98
C GLY A 47 -0.88 -26.35 -8.42
N ASP A 48 0.21 -25.78 -8.95
CA ASP A 48 0.20 -24.42 -9.51
C ASP A 48 -0.71 -24.31 -10.73
N CYS A 49 -0.67 -25.31 -11.63
CA CYS A 49 -1.56 -25.36 -12.80
C CYS A 49 -3.04 -25.37 -12.37
N LEU A 50 -3.38 -26.21 -11.40
CA LEU A 50 -4.74 -26.32 -10.85
C LEU A 50 -5.19 -25.04 -10.13
N THR A 51 -4.29 -24.40 -9.37
CA THR A 51 -4.60 -23.15 -8.65
C THR A 51 -4.91 -21.99 -9.60
N LYS A 52 -4.15 -21.91 -10.70
CA LYS A 52 -4.24 -20.81 -11.69
C LYS A 52 -5.17 -21.12 -12.86
N GLY A 53 -5.62 -22.37 -13.02
CA GLY A 53 -6.39 -22.80 -14.19
C GLY A 53 -5.57 -22.78 -15.49
N ILE A 54 -4.25 -23.00 -15.41
CA ILE A 54 -3.36 -22.96 -16.57
C ILE A 54 -3.22 -24.37 -17.16
N GLY A 55 -3.75 -24.57 -18.36
CA GLY A 55 -3.73 -25.84 -19.07
C GLY A 55 -4.70 -26.91 -18.52
N VAL A 56 -5.34 -26.64 -17.40
CA VAL A 56 -6.37 -27.47 -16.75
C VAL A 56 -7.43 -26.57 -16.12
N PRO A 57 -8.67 -27.05 -15.91
CA PRO A 57 -9.67 -26.31 -15.14
C PRO A 57 -9.15 -25.98 -13.74
N GLN A 58 -9.47 -24.77 -13.26
CA GLN A 58 -9.09 -24.35 -11.90
C GLN A 58 -9.77 -25.25 -10.86
N ASN A 59 -8.96 -25.79 -9.93
CA ASN A 59 -9.44 -26.64 -8.85
C ASN A 59 -8.52 -26.53 -7.61
N THR A 60 -8.86 -25.63 -6.71
CA THR A 60 -8.04 -25.32 -5.53
C THR A 60 -8.03 -26.47 -4.50
N GLU A 61 -9.09 -27.28 -4.43
CA GLU A 61 -9.13 -28.44 -3.52
C GLU A 61 -8.19 -29.55 -3.98
N GLU A 62 -8.15 -29.80 -5.28
CA GLU A 62 -7.23 -30.77 -5.85
C GLU A 62 -5.77 -30.26 -5.79
N ALA A 63 -5.56 -28.96 -6.04
CA ALA A 63 -4.25 -28.33 -5.88
C ALA A 63 -3.70 -28.54 -4.47
N GLU A 64 -4.48 -28.31 -3.43
CA GLU A 64 -4.08 -28.54 -2.04
C GLU A 64 -3.62 -29.98 -1.78
N LYS A 65 -4.32 -30.98 -2.36
CA LYS A 65 -3.91 -32.39 -2.24
C LYS A 65 -2.52 -32.64 -2.83
N TYR A 66 -2.26 -32.07 -4.01
CA TYR A 66 -0.94 -32.19 -4.64
C TYR A 66 0.14 -31.42 -3.91
N TYR A 67 -0.15 -30.22 -3.40
CA TYR A 67 0.78 -29.49 -2.53
C TYR A 67 1.11 -30.27 -1.26
N ASN A 68 0.11 -30.89 -0.61
CA ASN A 68 0.33 -31.71 0.58
C ASN A 68 1.23 -32.92 0.28
N LEU A 69 0.96 -33.65 -0.82
CA LEU A 69 1.79 -34.78 -1.24
C LEU A 69 3.23 -34.38 -1.49
N SER A 70 3.45 -33.26 -2.14
CA SER A 70 4.76 -32.69 -2.39
C SER A 70 5.46 -32.21 -1.11
N ALA A 71 4.73 -31.53 -0.23
CA ALA A 71 5.21 -31.04 1.05
C ALA A 71 5.64 -32.17 2.00
N GLN A 72 4.91 -33.30 2.01
CA GLN A 72 5.29 -34.49 2.77
C GLN A 72 6.62 -35.08 2.31
N GLN A 73 6.99 -34.88 1.06
CA GLN A 73 8.30 -35.28 0.51
C GLN A 73 9.38 -34.23 0.76
N GLY A 74 9.06 -33.12 1.45
CA GLY A 74 10.01 -32.09 1.83
C GLY A 74 10.27 -31.02 0.77
N ASN A 75 9.42 -30.90 -0.26
CA ASN A 75 9.53 -29.80 -1.22
C ASN A 75 9.19 -28.47 -0.55
N THR A 76 10.14 -27.56 -0.52
CA THR A 76 10.06 -26.30 0.22
C THR A 76 8.98 -25.35 -0.30
N GLU A 77 8.84 -25.24 -1.63
CA GLU A 77 7.83 -24.41 -2.28
C GLU A 77 6.41 -24.97 -2.03
N ALA A 78 6.27 -26.31 -2.06
CA ALA A 78 5.01 -26.96 -1.77
C ALA A 78 4.59 -26.85 -0.30
N GLU A 79 5.56 -26.87 0.63
CA GLU A 79 5.28 -26.57 2.05
C GLU A 79 4.68 -25.19 2.21
N TYR A 80 5.21 -24.18 1.51
CA TYR A 80 4.64 -22.84 1.48
C TYR A 80 3.23 -22.80 0.88
N HIS A 81 3.02 -23.40 -0.29
CA HIS A 81 1.70 -23.40 -0.94
C HIS A 81 0.64 -24.14 -0.11
N TYR A 82 1.01 -25.28 0.48
CA TYR A 82 0.11 -26.00 1.38
C TYR A 82 -0.23 -25.18 2.61
N ALA A 83 0.76 -24.52 3.22
CA ALA A 83 0.53 -23.60 4.34
C ALA A 83 -0.43 -22.47 3.97
N ALA A 84 -0.29 -21.88 2.77
CA ALA A 84 -1.18 -20.84 2.28
C ALA A 84 -2.63 -21.35 2.13
N CYS A 85 -2.83 -22.58 1.61
CA CYS A 85 -4.16 -23.20 1.53
C CYS A 85 -4.78 -23.39 2.93
N ARG A 86 -3.99 -23.88 3.89
CA ARG A 86 -4.46 -24.08 5.28
C ARG A 86 -4.79 -22.75 5.96
N PHE A 87 -3.98 -21.72 5.73
CA PHE A 87 -4.23 -20.38 6.27
C PHE A 87 -5.56 -19.78 5.76
N GLN A 88 -5.84 -19.91 4.46
CA GLN A 88 -7.11 -19.47 3.86
C GLN A 88 -8.33 -20.19 4.44
N LYS A 89 -8.19 -21.46 4.83
CA LYS A 89 -9.22 -22.26 5.47
C LYS A 89 -9.36 -22.01 6.98
N GLY A 90 -8.52 -21.12 7.55
CA GLY A 90 -8.52 -20.81 8.97
C GLY A 90 -7.80 -21.83 9.86
N ASP A 91 -7.14 -22.83 9.28
CA ASP A 91 -6.33 -23.78 10.03
C ASP A 91 -4.92 -23.21 10.25
N TYR A 92 -4.86 -22.26 11.18
CA TYR A 92 -3.64 -21.51 11.45
C TYR A 92 -2.53 -22.38 12.07
N ALA A 93 -2.87 -23.46 12.77
CA ALA A 93 -1.89 -24.36 13.37
C ALA A 93 -1.11 -25.12 12.29
N GLN A 94 -1.81 -25.72 11.31
CA GLN A 94 -1.16 -26.38 10.19
C GLN A 94 -0.42 -25.36 9.30
N ALA A 95 -1.01 -24.20 9.05
CA ALA A 95 -0.38 -23.14 8.26
C ALA A 95 0.95 -22.72 8.90
N TRP A 96 0.97 -22.44 10.20
CA TRP A 96 2.19 -22.09 10.94
C TRP A 96 3.27 -23.17 10.81
N LEU A 97 2.90 -24.43 11.04
CA LEU A 97 3.84 -25.56 10.98
C LEU A 97 4.56 -25.64 9.63
N TYR A 98 3.80 -25.56 8.53
CA TYR A 98 4.35 -25.70 7.20
C TYR A 98 5.06 -24.42 6.71
N TYR A 99 4.59 -23.22 7.09
CA TYR A 99 5.34 -21.99 6.87
C TYR A 99 6.69 -22.02 7.61
N GLN A 100 6.71 -22.50 8.87
CA GLN A 100 7.94 -22.61 9.65
C GLN A 100 8.94 -23.55 8.97
N ARG A 101 8.49 -24.75 8.56
CA ARG A 101 9.32 -25.73 7.85
C ARG A 101 9.92 -25.16 6.56
N SER A 102 9.12 -24.48 5.77
CA SER A 102 9.56 -23.82 4.53
C SER A 102 10.54 -22.66 4.80
N ALA A 103 10.25 -21.84 5.80
CA ALA A 103 11.10 -20.72 6.23
C ALA A 103 12.45 -21.18 6.79
N ASP A 104 12.48 -22.29 7.54
CA ASP A 104 13.72 -22.88 8.08
C ASP A 104 14.64 -23.39 6.96
N LYS A 105 14.07 -23.71 5.81
CA LYS A 105 14.83 -24.06 4.59
C LYS A 105 15.22 -22.83 3.74
N GLY A 106 14.92 -21.61 4.24
CA GLY A 106 15.28 -20.35 3.60
C GLY A 106 14.27 -19.86 2.54
N TYR A 107 13.04 -20.35 2.54
CA TYR A 107 12.06 -19.84 1.57
C TYR A 107 11.54 -18.47 1.99
N THR A 108 11.92 -17.45 1.23
CA THR A 108 11.69 -16.03 1.56
C THR A 108 10.21 -15.67 1.74
N LEU A 109 9.34 -16.21 0.88
CA LEU A 109 7.89 -15.94 1.00
C LEU A 109 7.30 -16.53 2.28
N ALA A 110 7.77 -17.72 2.71
CA ALA A 110 7.33 -18.32 3.95
C ALA A 110 7.79 -17.51 5.17
N GLN A 111 9.01 -16.97 5.14
CA GLN A 111 9.52 -16.08 6.19
C GLN A 111 8.65 -14.81 6.29
N TYR A 112 8.27 -14.23 5.15
CA TYR A 112 7.38 -13.06 5.09
C TYR A 112 5.98 -13.36 5.65
N GLU A 113 5.36 -14.47 5.23
CA GLU A 113 4.02 -14.86 5.71
C GLU A 113 4.01 -15.21 7.21
N LEU A 114 5.09 -15.81 7.73
CA LEU A 114 5.26 -15.99 9.18
C LEU A 114 5.26 -14.65 9.90
N GLY A 115 6.02 -13.68 9.40
CA GLY A 115 6.05 -12.34 9.97
C GLY A 115 4.67 -11.70 10.01
N LEU A 116 3.91 -11.76 8.92
CA LEU A 116 2.53 -11.27 8.87
C LEU A 116 1.58 -12.03 9.80
N GLY A 117 1.76 -13.35 9.93
CA GLY A 117 0.95 -14.18 10.80
C GLY A 117 1.16 -13.87 12.29
N TYR A 118 2.40 -13.59 12.69
CA TYR A 118 2.71 -13.12 14.04
C TYR A 118 2.17 -11.70 14.30
N GLU A 119 2.33 -10.79 13.34
CA GLU A 119 1.80 -9.41 13.44
C GLU A 119 0.29 -9.38 13.62
N LYS A 120 -0.44 -10.29 12.95
CA LYS A 120 -1.92 -10.38 13.01
C LYS A 120 -2.44 -11.33 14.08
N GLU A 121 -1.60 -11.78 15.00
CA GLU A 121 -1.94 -12.73 16.08
C GLU A 121 -2.56 -14.06 15.59
N LYS A 122 -2.39 -14.42 14.31
CA LYS A 122 -2.94 -15.65 13.74
C LYS A 122 -2.20 -16.91 14.21
N PHE A 123 -0.97 -16.74 14.69
CA PHE A 123 -0.10 -17.83 15.17
C PHE A 123 0.09 -17.81 16.69
N GLY A 124 -0.92 -17.37 17.45
CA GLY A 124 -0.93 -17.26 18.89
C GLY A 124 -0.81 -15.81 19.38
N GLU A 125 -0.46 -15.63 20.67
CA GLU A 125 -0.31 -14.31 21.28
C GLU A 125 0.72 -13.45 20.52
N GLU A 126 0.57 -12.14 20.59
CA GLU A 126 1.42 -11.17 19.93
C GLU A 126 2.91 -11.48 20.15
N LYS A 127 3.60 -11.77 19.07
CA LYS A 127 5.02 -12.11 19.05
C LYS A 127 5.78 -11.12 18.17
N ALA A 128 5.72 -9.84 18.56
CA ALA A 128 6.30 -8.72 17.78
C ALA A 128 7.79 -8.96 17.44
N GLU A 129 8.55 -9.55 18.35
CA GLU A 129 9.96 -9.89 18.09
C GLU A 129 10.09 -11.00 17.03
N LEU A 130 9.25 -12.04 17.06
CA LEU A 130 9.27 -13.10 16.05
C LEU A 130 8.80 -12.58 14.67
N ALA A 131 7.82 -11.68 14.66
CA ALA A 131 7.41 -10.98 13.46
C ALA A 131 8.58 -10.19 12.85
N PHE A 132 9.25 -9.38 13.67
CA PHE A 132 10.44 -8.63 13.25
C PHE A 132 11.55 -9.54 12.70
N GLN A 133 11.89 -10.62 13.41
CA GLN A 133 12.96 -11.53 12.98
C GLN A 133 12.63 -12.23 11.67
N SER A 134 11.37 -12.66 11.48
CA SER A 134 10.92 -13.28 10.24
C SER A 134 10.96 -12.30 9.07
N MET A 135 10.46 -11.06 9.28
CA MET A 135 10.54 -10.00 8.28
C MET A 135 11.97 -9.62 7.93
N ARG A 136 12.87 -9.58 8.95
CA ARG A 136 14.29 -9.30 8.74
C ARG A 136 14.96 -10.34 7.84
N LYS A 137 14.67 -11.62 8.01
CA LYS A 137 15.20 -12.68 7.14
C LYS A 137 14.76 -12.45 5.70
N ALA A 138 13.45 -12.31 5.47
CA ALA A 138 12.91 -12.07 4.13
C ALA A 138 13.43 -10.76 3.49
N ALA A 139 13.65 -9.71 4.28
CA ALA A 139 14.19 -8.44 3.81
C ALA A 139 15.67 -8.55 3.41
N LEU A 140 16.46 -9.32 4.14
CA LEU A 140 17.87 -9.60 3.81
C LEU A 140 18.01 -10.44 2.53
N ASP A 141 17.03 -11.30 2.24
CA ASP A 141 16.94 -12.04 0.98
C ASP A 141 16.48 -11.15 -0.20
N GLY A 142 16.27 -9.85 0.03
CA GLY A 142 15.94 -8.87 -1.00
C GLY A 142 14.45 -8.72 -1.30
N TYR A 143 13.55 -9.32 -0.52
CA TYR A 143 12.11 -9.22 -0.79
C TYR A 143 11.57 -7.83 -0.44
N ALA A 144 11.20 -7.04 -1.45
CA ALA A 144 10.82 -5.64 -1.30
C ALA A 144 9.64 -5.41 -0.32
N PRO A 145 8.56 -6.23 -0.30
CA PRO A 145 7.51 -6.07 0.70
C PRO A 145 8.00 -6.29 2.15
N ALA A 146 8.94 -7.20 2.37
CA ALA A 146 9.55 -7.42 3.68
C ALA A 146 10.48 -6.27 4.08
N GLN A 147 11.22 -5.70 3.12
CA GLN A 147 12.05 -4.51 3.36
C GLN A 147 11.20 -3.31 3.76
N LEU A 148 10.07 -3.09 3.08
CA LEU A 148 9.11 -2.06 3.47
C LEU A 148 8.61 -2.27 4.90
N LYS A 149 8.15 -3.49 5.23
CA LYS A 149 7.68 -3.85 6.57
C LYS A 149 8.76 -3.69 7.63
N LEU A 150 9.99 -4.09 7.33
CA LEU A 150 11.11 -3.91 8.23
C LEU A 150 11.41 -2.42 8.49
N GLY A 151 11.27 -1.58 7.47
CA GLY A 151 11.30 -0.12 7.61
C GLY A 151 10.23 0.39 8.57
N GLU A 152 8.99 -0.11 8.45
CA GLU A 152 7.88 0.24 9.36
C GLU A 152 8.16 -0.18 10.81
N TYR A 153 8.73 -1.36 11.02
CA TYR A 153 9.11 -1.80 12.37
C TYR A 153 10.17 -0.89 13.00
N PHE A 154 11.17 -0.47 12.25
CA PHE A 154 12.16 0.50 12.73
C PHE A 154 11.58 1.90 12.94
N GLU A 155 10.63 2.33 12.13
CA GLU A 155 9.95 3.64 12.28
C GLU A 155 9.07 3.68 13.53
N ASN A 156 8.32 2.60 13.81
CA ASN A 156 7.33 2.54 14.88
C ASN A 156 7.88 1.96 16.20
N GLY A 157 8.95 1.17 16.14
CA GLY A 157 9.49 0.44 17.27
C GLY A 157 8.73 -0.86 17.58
N ALA A 158 8.10 -1.49 16.57
CA ALA A 158 7.35 -2.73 16.76
C ALA A 158 8.32 -3.94 16.87
N GLY A 159 8.36 -4.56 18.05
CA GLY A 159 9.26 -5.69 18.33
C GLY A 159 10.75 -5.34 18.37
N ILE A 160 11.11 -4.08 18.29
CA ILE A 160 12.49 -3.56 18.32
C ILE A 160 12.50 -2.09 18.77
N VAL A 161 13.66 -1.62 19.20
CA VAL A 161 13.86 -0.20 19.51
C VAL A 161 13.72 0.64 18.23
N LYS A 162 12.91 1.70 18.32
CA LYS A 162 12.68 2.65 17.25
C LYS A 162 14.00 3.22 16.71
N ASN A 163 14.18 3.15 15.39
CA ASN A 163 15.37 3.65 14.71
C ASN A 163 15.02 4.21 13.31
N PRO A 164 14.66 5.50 13.21
CA PRO A 164 14.27 6.09 11.93
C PRO A 164 15.38 6.04 10.86
N VAL A 165 16.65 6.07 11.27
CA VAL A 165 17.78 5.96 10.34
C VAL A 165 17.78 4.60 9.63
N GLN A 166 17.53 3.53 10.38
CA GLN A 166 17.38 2.19 9.79
C GLN A 166 16.11 2.09 8.94
N ALA A 167 15.00 2.71 9.39
CA ALA A 167 13.77 2.77 8.60
C ALA A 167 14.01 3.35 7.21
N ALA A 168 14.67 4.51 7.13
CA ALA A 168 14.99 5.15 5.85
C ALA A 168 15.87 4.28 4.93
N LYS A 169 16.83 3.54 5.48
CA LYS A 169 17.65 2.60 4.70
C LYS A 169 16.80 1.51 4.07
N TRP A 170 15.93 0.87 4.85
CA TRP A 170 15.07 -0.20 4.36
C TRP A 170 14.00 0.31 3.37
N TYR A 171 13.44 1.50 3.60
CA TYR A 171 12.57 2.15 2.61
C TYR A 171 13.32 2.40 1.29
N ARG A 172 14.60 2.79 1.32
CA ARG A 172 15.41 3.00 0.12
C ARG A 172 15.62 1.72 -0.66
N GLU A 173 15.93 0.61 0.03
CA GLU A 173 16.07 -0.70 -0.62
C GLU A 173 14.77 -1.12 -1.35
N ALA A 174 13.63 -1.03 -0.67
CA ALA A 174 12.34 -1.36 -1.27
C ALA A 174 11.92 -0.38 -2.39
N ALA A 175 12.22 0.92 -2.22
CA ALA A 175 11.92 1.96 -3.21
C ALA A 175 12.72 1.80 -4.50
N ASN A 176 14.00 1.39 -4.40
CA ASN A 176 14.87 1.09 -5.54
C ASN A 176 14.36 -0.11 -6.36
N GLN A 177 13.63 -1.03 -5.72
CA GLN A 177 12.95 -2.14 -6.41
C GLN A 177 11.60 -1.74 -7.02
N GLY A 178 11.20 -0.46 -6.91
CA GLY A 178 10.00 0.08 -7.55
C GLY A 178 8.74 0.04 -6.70
N LEU A 179 8.79 -0.35 -5.43
CA LEU A 179 7.59 -0.45 -4.58
C LEU A 179 7.04 0.95 -4.26
N ALA A 180 5.86 1.28 -4.76
CA ALA A 180 5.26 2.62 -4.69
C ALA A 180 5.09 3.16 -3.26
N GLU A 181 4.64 2.32 -2.31
CA GLU A 181 4.52 2.70 -0.90
C GLU A 181 5.90 3.04 -0.30
N ALA A 182 6.95 2.27 -0.63
CA ALA A 182 8.30 2.53 -0.15
C ALA A 182 8.88 3.83 -0.74
N GLN A 183 8.62 4.09 -2.02
CA GLN A 183 8.99 5.34 -2.68
C GLN A 183 8.31 6.55 -2.00
N TYR A 184 7.02 6.45 -1.71
CA TYR A 184 6.29 7.48 -0.97
C TYR A 184 6.90 7.72 0.41
N ARG A 185 7.17 6.64 1.18
CA ARG A 185 7.77 6.76 2.52
C ARG A 185 9.17 7.33 2.47
N LEU A 186 10.00 6.93 1.51
CA LEU A 186 11.32 7.51 1.31
C LEU A 186 11.24 9.00 0.95
N GLY A 187 10.29 9.40 0.11
CA GLY A 187 10.01 10.80 -0.17
C GLY A 187 9.69 11.59 1.09
N LYS A 188 8.88 11.05 1.99
CA LYS A 188 8.64 11.65 3.32
C LYS A 188 9.92 11.76 4.16
N CYS A 189 10.75 10.72 4.17
CA CYS A 189 12.03 10.76 4.87
C CYS A 189 12.94 11.87 4.33
N CYS A 190 13.05 12.01 2.99
CA CYS A 190 13.83 13.09 2.35
C CYS A 190 13.26 14.48 2.67
N LYS A 191 11.94 14.60 2.74
CA LYS A 191 11.27 15.88 3.12
C LYS A 191 11.54 16.26 4.57
N THR A 192 11.57 15.29 5.49
CA THR A 192 11.78 15.51 6.93
C THR A 192 13.27 15.64 7.28
N GLY A 193 14.14 14.87 6.60
CA GLY A 193 15.59 14.93 6.71
C GLY A 193 16.15 14.40 8.02
N SER A 194 16.54 15.30 8.92
CA SER A 194 17.37 15.03 10.11
C SER A 194 16.89 13.89 11.02
N SER A 195 15.58 13.73 11.21
CA SER A 195 15.02 12.65 12.04
C SER A 195 15.35 11.26 11.50
N PHE A 196 15.62 11.15 10.19
CA PHE A 196 15.97 9.90 9.50
C PHE A 196 17.46 9.79 9.19
N GLY A 197 18.30 10.72 9.69
CA GLY A 197 19.74 10.75 9.44
C GLY A 197 20.08 10.97 7.96
N ILE A 198 19.19 11.62 7.22
CA ILE A 198 19.34 12.02 5.82
C ILE A 198 19.40 13.55 5.75
N VAL A 199 20.12 14.08 4.79
CA VAL A 199 20.04 15.51 4.47
C VAL A 199 18.64 15.79 3.92
N GLN A 200 17.98 16.82 4.48
CA GLN A 200 16.69 17.25 3.93
C GLN A 200 16.87 17.73 2.50
N SER A 201 16.07 17.20 1.59
CA SER A 201 16.04 17.59 0.19
C SER A 201 14.63 17.51 -0.36
N ASP A 202 14.10 18.67 -0.71
CA ASP A 202 12.80 18.78 -1.36
C ASP A 202 12.84 18.20 -2.78
N GLU A 203 13.98 18.31 -3.47
CA GLU A 203 14.20 17.78 -4.81
C GLU A 203 14.15 16.25 -4.80
N GLU A 204 14.88 15.61 -3.88
CA GLU A 204 14.82 14.15 -3.74
C GLU A 204 13.41 13.68 -3.33
N ALA A 205 12.76 14.42 -2.41
CA ALA A 205 11.40 14.10 -1.99
C ALA A 205 10.42 14.14 -3.17
N ALA A 206 10.45 15.21 -3.96
CA ALA A 206 9.60 15.36 -5.14
C ALA A 206 9.87 14.27 -6.18
N CYS A 207 11.13 13.90 -6.41
CA CYS A 207 11.51 12.81 -7.32
C CYS A 207 10.92 11.46 -6.86
N TRP A 208 10.97 11.15 -5.58
CA TRP A 208 10.39 9.91 -5.05
C TRP A 208 8.86 9.93 -5.05
N TYR A 209 8.24 11.08 -4.77
CA TYR A 209 6.79 11.22 -4.90
C TYR A 209 6.34 11.04 -6.35
N ASP A 210 7.09 11.55 -7.34
CA ASP A 210 6.78 11.41 -8.76
C ASP A 210 6.75 9.93 -9.16
N LYS A 211 7.80 9.17 -8.84
CA LYS A 211 7.85 7.72 -9.12
C LYS A 211 6.67 6.95 -8.51
N ALA A 212 6.29 7.27 -7.28
CA ALA A 212 5.14 6.64 -6.62
C ALA A 212 3.80 7.09 -7.23
N ALA A 213 3.68 8.39 -7.57
CA ALA A 213 2.47 8.98 -8.15
C ALA A 213 2.16 8.42 -9.55
N GLU A 214 3.19 8.16 -10.36
CA GLU A 214 3.05 7.52 -11.67
C GLU A 214 2.49 6.11 -11.56
N GLN A 215 2.80 5.39 -10.48
CA GLN A 215 2.23 4.07 -10.17
C GLN A 215 0.81 4.15 -9.57
N GLY A 216 0.23 5.34 -9.43
CA GLY A 216 -1.12 5.52 -8.89
C GLY A 216 -1.19 5.66 -7.37
N HIS A 217 -0.08 5.81 -6.67
CA HIS A 217 -0.07 5.96 -5.22
C HIS A 217 -0.71 7.30 -4.80
N THR A 218 -1.93 7.26 -4.28
CA THR A 218 -2.78 8.45 -4.05
C THR A 218 -2.14 9.50 -3.15
N LYS A 219 -1.51 9.11 -2.03
CA LYS A 219 -0.85 10.06 -1.13
C LYS A 219 0.38 10.71 -1.78
N ALA A 220 1.11 9.98 -2.64
CA ALA A 220 2.21 10.54 -3.40
C ALA A 220 1.72 11.52 -4.45
N GLN A 221 0.62 11.22 -5.13
CA GLN A 221 -0.03 12.17 -6.07
C GLN A 221 -0.42 13.48 -5.38
N ASN A 222 -0.99 13.40 -4.15
CA ASN A 222 -1.27 14.58 -3.36
C ASN A 222 0.00 15.38 -3.03
N ASN A 223 1.01 14.71 -2.48
CA ASN A 223 2.25 15.39 -2.07
C ASN A 223 2.99 16.00 -3.27
N LEU A 224 3.04 15.31 -4.40
CA LEU A 224 3.63 15.84 -5.64
C LEU A 224 2.85 17.04 -6.17
N GLY A 225 1.52 16.97 -6.13
CA GLY A 225 0.68 18.11 -6.49
C GLY A 225 0.92 19.33 -5.62
N VAL A 226 1.07 19.14 -4.32
CA VAL A 226 1.47 20.22 -3.40
C VAL A 226 2.88 20.74 -3.73
N CYS A 227 3.84 19.85 -4.02
CA CYS A 227 5.18 20.28 -4.44
C CYS A 227 5.13 21.22 -5.66
N TYR A 228 4.35 20.88 -6.69
CA TYR A 228 4.16 21.75 -7.86
C TYR A 228 3.40 23.03 -7.53
N MET A 229 2.40 22.98 -6.63
CA MET A 229 1.62 24.15 -6.25
C MET A 229 2.46 25.23 -5.57
N VAL A 230 3.38 24.80 -4.67
CA VAL A 230 4.21 25.74 -3.89
C VAL A 230 5.62 25.95 -4.49
N GLY A 231 6.10 25.07 -5.37
CA GLY A 231 7.44 25.10 -5.93
C GLY A 231 8.50 24.48 -5.00
N SER A 232 8.14 23.43 -4.22
CA SER A 232 9.05 22.76 -3.29
C SER A 232 9.70 21.55 -3.95
N GLY A 233 11.02 21.64 -4.21
CA GLY A 233 11.79 20.60 -4.88
C GLY A 233 11.55 20.47 -6.39
N VAL A 234 10.59 21.21 -6.91
CA VAL A 234 10.27 21.34 -8.34
C VAL A 234 9.94 22.78 -8.68
N LYS A 235 10.07 23.16 -9.94
CA LYS A 235 9.59 24.47 -10.39
C LYS A 235 8.07 24.54 -10.18
N LYS A 236 7.60 25.68 -9.60
CA LYS A 236 6.16 25.92 -9.42
C LYS A 236 5.44 25.80 -10.77
N ASP A 237 4.41 24.94 -10.79
CA ASP A 237 3.60 24.66 -11.97
C ASP A 237 2.16 24.32 -11.54
N THR A 238 1.26 25.28 -11.71
CA THR A 238 -0.12 25.14 -11.24
C THR A 238 -0.92 24.13 -12.07
N GLU A 239 -0.58 23.95 -13.35
CA GLU A 239 -1.26 22.97 -14.23
C GLU A 239 -0.86 21.53 -13.81
N MET A 240 0.41 21.32 -13.52
CA MET A 240 0.89 20.04 -12.98
C MET A 240 0.32 19.78 -11.58
N ALA A 241 0.19 20.79 -10.74
CA ALA A 241 -0.46 20.69 -9.45
C ALA A 241 -1.93 20.26 -9.62
N GLU A 242 -2.69 20.93 -10.49
CA GLU A 242 -4.08 20.55 -10.79
C GLU A 242 -4.19 19.09 -11.23
N LYS A 243 -3.34 18.68 -12.18
CA LYS A 243 -3.34 17.31 -12.72
C LYS A 243 -3.21 16.25 -11.62
N TRP A 244 -2.24 16.42 -10.71
CA TRP A 244 -1.95 15.43 -9.68
C TRP A 244 -2.96 15.48 -8.52
N LEU A 245 -3.29 16.69 -8.03
CA LEU A 245 -4.27 16.87 -6.97
C LEU A 245 -5.66 16.36 -7.38
N LYS A 246 -6.08 16.61 -8.61
CA LYS A 246 -7.34 16.11 -9.17
C LYS A 246 -7.43 14.58 -9.18
N LYS A 247 -6.31 13.89 -9.53
CA LYS A 247 -6.26 12.42 -9.47
C LYS A 247 -6.45 11.91 -8.04
N ALA A 248 -5.72 12.47 -7.09
CA ALA A 248 -5.79 12.08 -5.70
C ALA A 248 -7.15 12.43 -5.06
N ALA A 249 -7.73 13.59 -5.39
CA ALA A 249 -9.05 14.01 -4.92
C ALA A 249 -10.18 13.09 -5.43
N LYS A 250 -10.12 12.70 -6.71
CA LYS A 250 -11.06 11.72 -7.30
C LYS A 250 -10.92 10.32 -6.69
N ALA A 251 -9.76 9.96 -6.19
CA ALA A 251 -9.55 8.71 -5.45
C ALA A 251 -10.10 8.77 -4.00
N GLY A 252 -10.70 9.88 -3.58
CA GLY A 252 -11.37 10.03 -2.29
C GLY A 252 -10.46 10.47 -1.13
N LEU A 253 -9.20 10.82 -1.39
CA LEU A 253 -8.31 11.29 -0.33
C LEU A 253 -8.74 12.71 0.11
N VAL A 254 -9.22 12.83 1.35
CA VAL A 254 -9.77 14.08 1.91
C VAL A 254 -8.77 15.23 1.84
N GLU A 255 -7.53 14.97 2.25
CA GLU A 255 -6.45 15.97 2.18
C GLU A 255 -6.22 16.46 0.72
N ALA A 256 -6.33 15.55 -0.26
CA ALA A 256 -6.19 15.92 -1.67
C ALA A 256 -7.40 16.71 -2.19
N GLN A 257 -8.60 16.45 -1.70
CA GLN A 257 -9.79 17.24 -2.03
C GLN A 257 -9.64 18.68 -1.55
N LEU A 258 -9.17 18.87 -0.31
CA LEU A 258 -8.84 20.18 0.24
C LEU A 258 -7.76 20.89 -0.60
N ASN A 259 -6.64 20.21 -0.86
CA ASN A 259 -5.52 20.78 -1.63
C ASN A 259 -5.93 21.09 -3.08
N TYR A 260 -6.78 20.25 -3.68
CA TYR A 260 -7.29 20.49 -5.02
C TYR A 260 -8.25 21.69 -5.06
N ALA A 261 -9.11 21.85 -4.05
CA ALA A 261 -9.95 23.03 -3.93
C ALA A 261 -9.10 24.31 -3.85
N GLN A 262 -8.04 24.32 -3.03
CA GLN A 262 -7.11 25.45 -2.97
C GLN A 262 -6.40 25.71 -4.31
N CYS A 263 -6.03 24.66 -5.02
CA CYS A 263 -5.45 24.80 -6.36
C CYS A 263 -6.43 25.44 -7.34
N CYS A 264 -7.71 25.05 -7.29
CA CYS A 264 -8.78 25.67 -8.10
C CYS A 264 -8.98 27.16 -7.76
N GLU A 265 -8.89 27.56 -6.49
CA GLU A 265 -8.91 28.98 -6.11
C GLU A 265 -7.75 29.75 -6.73
N ILE A 266 -6.53 29.17 -6.69
CA ILE A 266 -5.34 29.81 -7.30
C ILE A 266 -5.54 29.97 -8.83
N LEU A 267 -6.23 29.03 -9.48
CA LEU A 267 -6.55 29.08 -10.90
C LEU A 267 -7.74 29.98 -11.23
N GLY A 268 -8.46 30.52 -10.21
CA GLY A 268 -9.62 31.37 -10.36
C GLY A 268 -10.95 30.61 -10.58
N ASP A 269 -10.94 29.28 -10.52
CA ASP A 269 -12.15 28.44 -10.65
C ASP A 269 -12.78 28.23 -9.26
N THR A 270 -13.43 29.29 -8.78
CA THR A 270 -13.99 29.32 -7.42
C THR A 270 -15.21 28.41 -7.24
N GLU A 271 -16.00 28.17 -8.29
CA GLU A 271 -17.14 27.24 -8.25
C GLU A 271 -16.64 25.79 -8.03
N LYS A 272 -15.61 25.40 -8.77
CA LYS A 272 -14.99 24.09 -8.63
C LYS A 272 -14.29 23.95 -7.26
N ALA A 273 -13.67 25.01 -6.75
CA ALA A 273 -13.08 25.04 -5.42
C ALA A 273 -14.15 24.73 -4.34
N VAL A 274 -15.28 25.43 -4.38
CA VAL A 274 -16.40 25.18 -3.46
C VAL A 274 -16.90 23.75 -3.53
N HIS A 275 -17.07 23.20 -4.73
CA HIS A 275 -17.48 21.81 -4.89
C HIS A 275 -16.54 20.84 -4.13
N TRP A 276 -15.23 21.02 -4.27
CA TRP A 276 -14.25 20.14 -3.61
C TRP A 276 -14.11 20.41 -2.11
N TYR A 277 -14.32 21.66 -1.66
CA TYR A 277 -14.46 21.95 -0.23
C TYR A 277 -15.68 21.23 0.35
N GLN A 278 -16.80 21.18 -0.36
CA GLN A 278 -17.99 20.44 0.07
C GLN A 278 -17.70 18.95 0.22
N GLU A 279 -17.02 18.34 -0.74
CA GLU A 279 -16.67 16.92 -0.68
C GLU A 279 -15.72 16.60 0.50
N ALA A 280 -14.72 17.43 0.76
CA ALA A 280 -13.85 17.29 1.92
C ALA A 280 -14.58 17.56 3.25
N ALA A 281 -15.44 18.57 3.31
CA ALA A 281 -16.22 18.94 4.48
C ALA A 281 -17.22 17.85 4.88
N LYS A 282 -17.87 17.18 3.92
CA LYS A 282 -18.76 16.03 4.16
C LYS A 282 -18.02 14.87 4.82
N GLN A 283 -16.73 14.69 4.51
CA GLN A 283 -15.87 13.67 5.12
C GLN A 283 -15.26 14.12 6.45
N GLY A 284 -15.62 15.29 6.94
CA GLY A 284 -15.22 15.77 8.27
C GLY A 284 -13.97 16.63 8.30
N ASP A 285 -13.40 17.04 7.15
CA ASP A 285 -12.22 17.91 7.18
C ASP A 285 -12.56 19.30 7.77
N PHE A 286 -11.89 19.64 8.86
CA PHE A 286 -12.10 20.89 9.58
C PHE A 286 -11.78 22.12 8.71
N LYS A 287 -10.65 22.10 8.00
CA LYS A 287 -10.21 23.22 7.18
C LYS A 287 -11.16 23.46 6.01
N ALA A 288 -11.65 22.37 5.39
CA ALA A 288 -12.64 22.48 4.31
C ALA A 288 -13.96 23.07 4.80
N ARG A 289 -14.43 22.69 6.01
CA ARG A 289 -15.65 23.28 6.61
C ARG A 289 -15.49 24.77 6.86
N VAL A 290 -14.35 25.21 7.41
CA VAL A 290 -14.05 26.62 7.64
C VAL A 290 -14.03 27.39 6.31
N ARG A 291 -13.28 26.88 5.31
CA ARG A 291 -13.22 27.55 3.98
C ARG A 291 -14.58 27.62 3.30
N LEU A 292 -15.40 26.58 3.47
CA LEU A 292 -16.76 26.54 2.91
C LEU A 292 -17.67 27.57 3.58
N ALA A 293 -17.56 27.76 4.91
CA ALA A 293 -18.25 28.80 5.64
C ALA A 293 -17.85 30.20 5.12
N GLU A 294 -16.55 30.45 4.91
CA GLU A 294 -16.05 31.70 4.33
C GLU A 294 -16.60 31.93 2.91
N CYS A 295 -16.66 30.89 2.07
CA CYS A 295 -17.21 30.98 0.71
C CYS A 295 -18.69 31.41 0.73
N TYR A 296 -19.52 30.78 1.57
CA TYR A 296 -20.93 31.15 1.72
C TYR A 296 -21.15 32.52 2.33
N ASN A 297 -20.28 32.93 3.28
CA ASN A 297 -20.36 34.25 3.88
C ASN A 297 -20.02 35.37 2.89
N SER A 298 -19.00 35.15 2.05
CA SER A 298 -18.48 36.18 1.12
C SER A 298 -19.10 36.12 -0.27
N GLY A 299 -19.79 35.02 -0.62
CA GLY A 299 -20.31 34.80 -1.98
C GLY A 299 -19.21 34.44 -2.98
N ILE A 300 -18.15 33.72 -2.54
CA ILE A 300 -17.04 33.31 -3.41
C ILE A 300 -17.34 31.94 -3.98
N GLY A 301 -17.56 31.83 -5.29
CA GLY A 301 -17.88 30.59 -6.00
C GLY A 301 -19.26 30.01 -5.70
N VAL A 302 -20.05 30.66 -4.85
CA VAL A 302 -21.44 30.35 -4.51
C VAL A 302 -22.20 31.64 -4.23
N GLU A 303 -23.52 31.60 -4.29
CA GLU A 303 -24.37 32.70 -3.82
C GLU A 303 -24.17 32.87 -2.30
N LYS A 304 -24.10 34.16 -1.88
CA LYS A 304 -23.97 34.50 -0.46
C LYS A 304 -25.14 33.93 0.34
N ASN A 305 -24.84 33.13 1.36
CA ASN A 305 -25.83 32.47 2.21
C ASN A 305 -25.34 32.38 3.67
N PRO A 306 -25.72 33.36 4.53
CA PRO A 306 -25.32 33.37 5.93
C PRO A 306 -25.78 32.14 6.74
N GLU A 307 -26.94 31.54 6.40
CA GLU A 307 -27.43 30.34 7.08
C GLU A 307 -26.53 29.15 6.82
N GLN A 308 -26.11 28.95 5.55
CA GLN A 308 -25.15 27.92 5.20
C GLN A 308 -23.77 28.20 5.81
N ALA A 309 -23.36 29.44 5.87
CA ALA A 309 -22.11 29.81 6.56
C ALA A 309 -22.15 29.43 8.04
N ALA A 310 -23.23 29.77 8.75
CA ALA A 310 -23.43 29.41 10.16
C ALA A 310 -23.45 27.88 10.35
N TYR A 311 -24.16 27.14 9.50
CA TYR A 311 -24.21 25.69 9.54
C TYR A 311 -22.79 25.05 9.45
N TRP A 312 -21.98 25.49 8.50
CA TRP A 312 -20.64 24.93 8.34
C TRP A 312 -19.68 25.34 9.47
N CYS A 313 -19.88 26.53 10.10
CA CYS A 313 -19.19 26.90 11.32
C CYS A 313 -19.53 25.95 12.47
N GLU A 314 -20.83 25.66 12.70
CA GLU A 314 -21.25 24.70 13.74
C GLU A 314 -20.70 23.30 13.50
N GLU A 315 -20.74 22.82 12.25
CA GLU A 315 -20.17 21.53 11.88
C GLU A 315 -18.66 21.47 12.09
N ALA A 316 -17.94 22.57 11.89
CA ALA A 316 -16.53 22.66 12.22
C ALA A 316 -16.30 22.61 13.74
N GLU A 317 -17.16 23.26 14.55
CA GLU A 317 -17.04 23.25 16.02
C GLU A 317 -17.28 21.87 16.65
N LYS A 318 -18.16 21.04 16.09
CA LYS A 318 -18.42 19.68 16.59
C LYS A 318 -17.17 18.81 16.65
N ASN A 319 -16.19 19.09 15.80
CA ASN A 319 -14.92 18.36 15.75
C ASN A 319 -13.77 19.08 16.49
N LYS A 320 -14.09 19.98 17.43
CA LYS A 320 -13.09 20.78 18.17
C LYS A 320 -12.06 19.97 18.97
N ALA A 321 -12.37 18.74 19.34
CA ALA A 321 -11.47 17.90 20.15
C ALA A 321 -10.11 17.66 19.49
N ASP A 322 -10.05 17.75 18.15
CA ASP A 322 -8.83 17.47 17.36
C ASP A 322 -8.18 18.74 16.77
N ALA A 323 -8.74 19.94 17.05
CA ALA A 323 -8.29 21.17 16.41
C ALA A 323 -7.15 21.85 17.19
N ALA A 324 -6.03 22.12 16.51
CA ALA A 324 -4.96 22.97 17.02
C ALA A 324 -5.46 24.42 17.25
N GLU A 325 -4.83 25.18 18.16
CA GLU A 325 -5.23 26.56 18.54
C GLU A 325 -5.44 27.50 17.33
N ASP A 326 -4.63 27.39 16.30
CA ASP A 326 -4.76 28.18 15.06
C ASP A 326 -6.10 27.95 14.33
N LYS A 327 -6.62 26.72 14.36
CA LYS A 327 -7.92 26.38 13.73
C LYS A 327 -9.08 27.03 14.49
N ILE A 328 -8.97 27.13 15.83
CA ILE A 328 -9.99 27.74 16.69
C ILE A 328 -10.04 29.26 16.43
N LYS A 329 -8.88 29.91 16.26
CA LYS A 329 -8.80 31.32 15.94
C LYS A 329 -9.49 31.68 14.63
N THR A 330 -9.19 30.92 13.56
CA THR A 330 -9.81 31.10 12.24
C THR A 330 -11.33 30.96 12.31
N LEU A 331 -11.83 29.94 13.03
CA LEU A 331 -13.27 29.74 13.21
C LEU A 331 -13.95 30.93 13.91
N ALA A 332 -13.31 31.47 14.95
CA ALA A 332 -13.84 32.63 15.68
C ALA A 332 -13.94 33.91 14.80
N GLU A 333 -13.00 34.07 13.86
CA GLU A 333 -13.04 35.17 12.90
C GLU A 333 -14.21 35.01 11.92
N VAL A 334 -14.42 33.81 11.33
CA VAL A 334 -15.57 33.55 10.43
C VAL A 334 -16.91 33.72 11.16
N GLN A 335 -17.03 33.28 12.42
CA GLN A 335 -18.23 33.46 13.21
C GLN A 335 -18.56 34.95 13.47
N ARG A 336 -17.56 35.80 13.76
CA ARG A 336 -17.76 37.23 13.92
C ARG A 336 -18.27 37.88 12.62
N GLU A 337 -17.67 37.57 11.48
CA GLU A 337 -18.08 38.08 10.18
C GLU A 337 -19.51 37.63 9.83
N THR A 338 -19.84 36.36 10.11
CA THR A 338 -21.18 35.80 9.89
C THR A 338 -22.21 36.53 10.76
N ALA A 339 -21.93 36.74 12.07
CA ALA A 339 -22.81 37.46 12.97
C ALA A 339 -23.04 38.89 12.51
N GLN A 340 -22.02 39.57 11.98
CA GLN A 340 -22.15 40.92 11.43
C GLN A 340 -23.13 40.95 10.24
N CYS A 341 -23.10 39.95 9.39
CA CYS A 341 -24.02 39.83 8.22
C CYS A 341 -25.50 39.65 8.63
N TYR A 342 -25.79 39.14 9.83
CA TYR A 342 -27.18 39.04 10.32
C TYR A 342 -27.68 40.35 10.98
N MET A 343 -26.76 41.28 11.30
CA MET A 343 -27.12 42.55 11.92
C MET A 343 -27.23 43.71 10.94
N ASP A 344 -26.68 43.59 9.74
CA ASP A 344 -26.81 44.51 8.60
C ASP A 344 -27.97 44.08 7.68
#